data_2405e57546dc43f34049acec37d74c2b
#
_entry.id   2405e57546dc43f34049acec37d74c2b
#
_cell.length_a   1.000
_cell.length_b   1.000
_cell.length_c   1.000
_cell.angle_alpha   90.00
_cell.angle_beta   90.00
_cell.angle_gamma   90.00
#
_symmetry.space_group_name_H-M   'P 1'
#
loop_
_entity.id
_entity.type
_entity.pdbx_description
1 polymer ?
#
loop_
_entity_poly.entity_id
_entity_poly.type
_entity_poly.pdbx_seq_one_letter_code
_entity_poly.pdbx_strand_id
1 'polypeptide(L)'
;MAAAISTSPAKAMGRLWGRGGSGGSGGGGGSGGSGGPSAGGGGGSGSGPQCFLRGTAILTDCGEKPVEDLRIGDRVALPDGSSRPVKWVGRQSFKKSGARWPKDVVPIRVSRHALDGHTPHCDLYLSPGHALYLNGILIQVKDLVNGTTIAAVTPAADVAIDYYAIMLDTHEVILAEGAAAETFHLKSGNHENFSNFAEYLRLYGEERLAMTCFAPLLGGGWSHLKALLMLGVSPLVPMRDPFGNACEKIDAQAKELSL
;
A
#
# COMPACT_ATOMS: atom_id res chain seq x y z
N MET A 1 0.10 -37.63 -9.43
CA MET A 1 0.21 -36.25 -9.95
C MET A 1 0.81 -35.41 -8.84
N ALA A 2 2.05 -34.94 -8.97
CA ALA A 2 2.76 -34.20 -7.95
C ALA A 2 2.35 -32.72 -8.09
N ALA A 3 1.73 -32.16 -7.05
CA ALA A 3 1.46 -30.74 -6.97
C ALA A 3 2.77 -29.99 -6.73
N ALA A 4 3.18 -29.17 -7.69
CA ALA A 4 4.30 -28.25 -7.53
C ALA A 4 3.90 -27.17 -6.54
N ILE A 5 4.53 -27.17 -5.36
CA ILE A 5 4.41 -26.10 -4.38
C ILE A 5 5.20 -24.91 -4.93
N SER A 6 4.50 -23.93 -5.48
CA SER A 6 5.08 -22.64 -5.88
C SER A 6 5.54 -21.91 -4.60
N THR A 7 6.84 -21.83 -4.38
CA THR A 7 7.41 -21.01 -3.29
C THR A 7 7.29 -19.55 -3.65
N SER A 8 6.42 -18.85 -2.96
CA SER A 8 6.17 -17.42 -3.15
C SER A 8 7.47 -16.60 -3.04
N PRO A 9 7.81 -15.72 -3.99
CA PRO A 9 9.03 -14.91 -3.93
C PRO A 9 9.08 -13.93 -2.75
N ALA A 10 7.94 -13.62 -2.13
CA ALA A 10 7.87 -12.79 -0.92
C ALA A 10 8.67 -13.39 0.26
N LYS A 11 8.79 -14.71 0.35
CA LYS A 11 9.60 -15.39 1.37
C LYS A 11 11.10 -15.13 1.22
N ALA A 12 11.58 -14.86 0.02
CA ALA A 12 12.97 -14.54 -0.25
C ALA A 12 13.33 -13.09 0.13
N MET A 13 12.38 -12.16 0.04
CA MET A 13 12.59 -10.75 0.38
C MET A 13 12.72 -10.48 1.88
N GLY A 14 12.02 -11.23 2.73
CA GLY A 14 12.13 -11.10 4.19
C GLY A 14 13.53 -11.35 4.75
N ARG A 15 14.43 -12.00 3.99
CA ARG A 15 15.83 -12.22 4.36
C ARG A 15 16.78 -11.10 3.96
N LEU A 16 16.39 -10.28 2.96
CA LEU A 16 17.19 -9.14 2.46
C LEU A 16 17.00 -7.86 3.29
N TRP A 17 15.98 -7.85 4.15
CA TRP A 17 15.62 -6.69 4.95
C TRP A 17 16.09 -6.90 6.37
N GLY A 18 17.14 -6.16 6.78
CA GLY A 18 17.71 -6.25 8.10
C GLY A 18 16.73 -5.85 9.19
N ARG A 19 16.62 -6.66 10.22
CA ARG A 19 15.96 -6.32 11.48
C ARG A 19 16.63 -5.09 12.07
N GLY A 20 16.01 -3.89 11.95
CA GLY A 20 16.50 -2.67 12.56
C GLY A 20 16.39 -2.74 14.06
N GLY A 21 17.52 -2.89 14.75
CA GLY A 21 17.67 -2.70 16.18
C GLY A 21 17.69 -1.21 16.49
N SER A 22 16.97 -0.79 17.52
CA SER A 22 17.00 0.52 18.13
C SER A 22 18.35 0.79 18.79
N GLY A 23 18.93 1.98 18.61
CA GLY A 23 20.12 2.41 19.36
C GLY A 23 20.64 3.79 18.98
N GLY A 24 20.50 4.78 19.89
CA GLY A 24 21.53 5.72 20.28
C GLY A 24 21.67 7.05 19.54
N SER A 25 21.38 8.09 20.28
CA SER A 25 21.64 9.51 20.13
C SER A 25 23.14 9.90 19.94
N GLY A 26 23.38 10.99 19.19
CA GLY A 26 24.67 11.72 19.19
C GLY A 26 24.61 12.91 18.21
N GLY A 27 24.73 14.12 18.75
CA GLY A 27 24.63 15.40 18.06
C GLY A 27 25.93 15.84 17.37
N GLY A 28 25.87 16.98 16.67
CA GLY A 28 27.02 17.75 16.23
C GLY A 28 26.78 18.46 14.89
N GLY A 29 26.80 19.78 14.91
CA GLY A 29 26.49 20.72 13.85
C GLY A 29 27.58 20.88 12.78
N GLY A 30 27.27 21.67 11.73
CA GLY A 30 28.22 22.18 10.76
C GLY A 30 27.57 22.62 9.46
N SER A 31 27.52 23.90 9.27
CA SER A 31 27.01 24.66 8.10
C SER A 31 27.82 24.44 6.83
N GLY A 32 27.21 24.63 5.68
CA GLY A 32 27.88 24.85 4.40
C GLY A 32 26.98 24.62 3.19
N GLY A 33 26.53 25.70 2.56
CA GLY A 33 25.63 25.70 1.42
C GLY A 33 26.28 25.32 0.12
N SER A 34 25.44 24.91 -0.82
CA SER A 34 25.53 25.21 -2.25
C SER A 34 24.26 24.72 -2.93
N GLY A 35 23.61 25.63 -3.63
CA GLY A 35 22.37 25.44 -4.34
C GLY A 35 22.48 24.49 -5.53
N GLY A 36 21.56 23.55 -5.60
CA GLY A 36 21.20 22.83 -6.79
C GLY A 36 19.70 23.00 -7.03
N PRO A 37 19.18 22.88 -8.24
CA PRO A 37 17.80 23.25 -8.57
C PRO A 37 16.81 22.37 -7.81
N SER A 38 16.03 23.00 -6.96
CA SER A 38 14.89 22.42 -6.29
C SER A 38 13.87 21.94 -7.32
N ALA A 39 13.71 20.65 -7.45
CA ALA A 39 12.51 20.08 -8.01
C ALA A 39 11.33 20.52 -7.12
N GLY A 40 10.42 21.29 -7.68
CA GLY A 40 9.32 21.94 -7.00
C GLY A 40 8.47 20.95 -6.22
N GLY A 41 8.50 21.08 -4.89
CA GLY A 41 7.58 20.43 -3.98
C GLY A 41 6.20 21.08 -4.13
N GLY A 42 5.35 20.55 -4.98
CA GLY A 42 3.92 20.81 -4.98
C GLY A 42 3.34 20.31 -3.69
N GLY A 43 2.95 21.21 -2.78
CA GLY A 43 2.21 20.93 -1.56
C GLY A 43 0.80 20.42 -1.87
N GLY A 44 0.68 19.19 -2.28
CA GLY A 44 -0.56 18.42 -2.32
C GLY A 44 -0.65 17.61 -1.04
N SER A 45 -1.78 17.65 -0.38
CA SER A 45 -2.15 16.86 0.80
C SER A 45 -1.84 15.38 0.53
N GLY A 46 -0.64 14.92 0.93
CA GLY A 46 0.02 13.78 0.35
C GLY A 46 -0.46 12.46 0.90
N SER A 47 -1.30 11.80 0.15
CA SER A 47 -1.24 10.34 0.15
C SER A 47 -0.06 9.95 -0.74
N GLY A 48 0.97 9.31 -0.15
CA GLY A 48 2.08 8.71 -0.89
C GLY A 48 1.59 7.74 -1.97
N PRO A 49 2.49 7.12 -2.74
CA PRO A 49 2.10 6.19 -3.78
C PRO A 49 1.18 5.08 -3.25
N GLN A 50 0.20 4.64 -4.04
CA GLN A 50 -0.71 3.54 -3.74
C GLN A 50 -0.19 2.31 -4.49
N CYS A 51 0.78 1.62 -3.91
CA CYS A 51 1.53 0.60 -4.63
C CYS A 51 1.78 -0.66 -3.81
N PHE A 52 1.84 -1.79 -4.50
CA PHE A 52 2.35 -3.06 -3.99
C PHE A 52 3.86 -3.12 -4.17
N LEU A 53 4.57 -3.72 -3.21
CA LEU A 53 5.99 -4.00 -3.37
C LEU A 53 6.17 -5.16 -4.35
N ARG A 54 7.30 -5.16 -5.08
CA ARG A 54 7.72 -6.28 -5.93
C ARG A 54 7.62 -7.61 -5.18
N GLY A 55 7.12 -8.64 -5.85
CA GLY A 55 6.94 -9.98 -5.30
C GLY A 55 5.62 -10.21 -4.58
N THR A 56 4.77 -9.19 -4.43
CA THR A 56 3.42 -9.36 -3.88
C THR A 56 2.60 -10.27 -4.80
N ALA A 57 2.03 -11.35 -4.25
CA ALA A 57 1.14 -12.23 -4.99
C ALA A 57 -0.26 -11.64 -5.09
N ILE A 58 -0.73 -11.44 -6.32
CA ILE A 58 -2.07 -10.97 -6.65
C ILE A 58 -2.90 -12.15 -7.16
N LEU A 59 -4.07 -12.36 -6.57
CA LEU A 59 -4.97 -13.43 -7.01
C LEU A 59 -5.59 -13.06 -8.37
N THR A 60 -5.44 -13.97 -9.33
CA THR A 60 -6.03 -13.88 -10.66
C THR A 60 -6.99 -15.06 -10.89
N ASP A 61 -7.74 -15.06 -12.00
CA ASP A 61 -8.56 -16.20 -12.43
C ASP A 61 -7.74 -17.47 -12.75
N CYS A 62 -6.41 -17.33 -12.92
CA CYS A 62 -5.48 -18.43 -13.17
C CYS A 62 -4.60 -18.78 -11.93
N GLY A 63 -4.96 -18.27 -10.74
CA GLY A 63 -4.18 -18.43 -9.51
C GLY A 63 -3.36 -17.19 -9.18
N GLU A 64 -2.52 -17.30 -8.15
CA GLU A 64 -1.67 -16.19 -7.71
C GLU A 64 -0.54 -15.89 -8.67
N LYS A 65 -0.31 -14.60 -8.93
CA LYS A 65 0.72 -14.09 -9.83
C LYS A 65 1.48 -12.94 -9.17
N PRO A 66 2.82 -12.92 -9.21
CA PRO A 66 3.59 -11.77 -8.73
C PRO A 66 3.16 -10.49 -9.43
N VAL A 67 3.06 -9.39 -8.70
CA VAL A 67 2.57 -8.10 -9.23
C VAL A 67 3.41 -7.58 -10.41
N GLU A 68 4.72 -7.84 -10.41
CA GLU A 68 5.62 -7.49 -11.52
C GLU A 68 5.38 -8.26 -12.82
N ASP A 69 4.74 -9.42 -12.72
CA ASP A 69 4.43 -10.29 -13.85
C ASP A 69 3.04 -10.04 -14.44
N LEU A 70 2.23 -9.21 -13.77
CA LEU A 70 0.91 -8.83 -14.28
C LEU A 70 1.02 -8.04 -15.59
N ARG A 71 0.08 -8.33 -16.48
CA ARG A 71 -0.04 -7.70 -17.81
C ARG A 71 -1.43 -7.12 -18.01
N ILE A 72 -1.53 -6.15 -18.90
CA ILE A 72 -2.82 -5.64 -19.37
C ILE A 72 -3.64 -6.80 -19.92
N GLY A 73 -4.90 -6.91 -19.45
CA GLY A 73 -5.81 -8.00 -19.81
C GLY A 73 -5.84 -9.16 -18.82
N ASP A 74 -4.83 -9.35 -17.96
CA ASP A 74 -4.91 -10.33 -16.85
C ASP A 74 -6.11 -9.98 -15.97
N ARG A 75 -6.83 -10.99 -15.51
CA ARG A 75 -8.03 -10.79 -14.70
C ARG A 75 -7.72 -11.00 -13.22
N VAL A 76 -7.80 -9.93 -12.45
CA VAL A 76 -7.57 -9.97 -10.99
C VAL A 76 -8.88 -10.23 -10.26
N ALA A 77 -8.82 -11.05 -9.20
CA ALA A 77 -9.97 -11.45 -8.41
C ALA A 77 -10.37 -10.36 -7.41
N LEU A 78 -11.67 -10.14 -7.27
CA LEU A 78 -12.28 -9.26 -6.29
C LEU A 78 -12.80 -10.10 -5.11
N PRO A 79 -13.03 -9.48 -3.92
CA PRO A 79 -13.53 -10.20 -2.74
C PRO A 79 -14.92 -10.83 -2.91
N ASP A 80 -15.72 -10.35 -3.86
CA ASP A 80 -17.03 -10.90 -4.17
C ASP A 80 -16.99 -12.15 -5.09
N GLY A 81 -15.79 -12.63 -5.44
CA GLY A 81 -15.56 -13.76 -6.33
C GLY A 81 -15.62 -13.41 -7.82
N SER A 82 -15.93 -12.18 -8.19
CA SER A 82 -15.83 -11.70 -9.57
C SER A 82 -14.36 -11.38 -9.92
N SER A 83 -14.09 -11.08 -11.19
CA SER A 83 -12.77 -10.65 -11.64
C SER A 83 -12.87 -9.48 -12.62
N ARG A 84 -11.82 -8.65 -12.68
CA ARG A 84 -11.72 -7.49 -13.57
C ARG A 84 -10.40 -7.50 -14.33
N PRO A 85 -10.41 -7.06 -15.61
CA PRO A 85 -9.19 -6.99 -16.39
C PRO A 85 -8.29 -5.83 -15.93
N VAL A 86 -7.00 -6.10 -15.81
CA VAL A 86 -5.98 -5.08 -15.61
C VAL A 86 -5.92 -4.18 -16.85
N LYS A 87 -5.98 -2.87 -16.63
CA LYS A 87 -5.88 -1.86 -17.68
C LYS A 87 -4.48 -1.29 -17.81
N TRP A 88 -3.79 -1.16 -16.69
CA TRP A 88 -2.41 -0.69 -16.67
C TRP A 88 -1.72 -1.11 -15.38
N VAL A 89 -0.40 -1.29 -15.45
CA VAL A 89 0.45 -1.56 -14.30
C VAL A 89 1.50 -0.46 -14.23
N GLY A 90 1.28 0.51 -13.34
CA GLY A 90 2.25 1.58 -13.06
C GLY A 90 3.48 1.03 -12.35
N ARG A 91 4.67 1.53 -12.70
CA ARG A 91 5.95 1.09 -12.15
C ARG A 91 6.72 2.28 -11.60
N GLN A 92 7.23 2.15 -10.36
CA GLN A 92 8.04 3.19 -9.74
C GLN A 92 9.16 2.55 -8.94
N SER A 93 10.39 3.00 -9.17
CA SER A 93 11.57 2.48 -8.49
C SER A 93 12.26 3.61 -7.73
N PHE A 94 12.55 3.37 -6.46
CA PHE A 94 13.24 4.31 -5.59
C PHE A 94 14.60 3.75 -5.20
N LYS A 95 15.62 4.60 -5.32
CA LYS A 95 16.96 4.32 -4.81
C LYS A 95 17.27 5.27 -3.66
N LYS A 96 17.99 4.79 -2.68
CA LYS A 96 18.42 5.61 -1.57
C LYS A 96 19.40 6.68 -2.05
N SER A 97 19.03 7.95 -1.92
CA SER A 97 19.85 9.08 -2.35
C SER A 97 20.46 9.88 -1.19
N GLY A 98 20.20 9.51 0.05
CA GLY A 98 20.67 10.22 1.24
C GLY A 98 20.93 9.29 2.42
N ALA A 99 21.19 9.87 3.59
CA ALA A 99 21.47 9.11 4.82
C ALA A 99 20.26 8.24 5.26
N ARG A 100 19.03 8.70 4.97
CA ARG A 100 17.79 8.01 5.36
C ARG A 100 16.85 7.89 4.15
N TRP A 101 16.04 6.86 4.16
CA TRP A 101 14.91 6.75 3.24
C TRP A 101 13.83 7.78 3.55
N PRO A 102 13.15 8.37 2.55
CA PRO A 102 11.94 9.17 2.76
C PRO A 102 10.86 8.31 3.41
N LYS A 103 10.18 8.83 4.43
CA LYS A 103 9.18 8.06 5.21
C LYS A 103 7.96 7.62 4.37
N ASP A 104 7.62 8.40 3.36
CA ASP A 104 6.52 8.17 2.43
C ASP A 104 6.82 7.09 1.38
N VAL A 105 8.06 6.61 1.33
CA VAL A 105 8.52 5.59 0.38
C VAL A 105 8.81 4.27 1.10
N VAL A 106 9.18 4.29 2.39
CA VAL A 106 9.52 3.07 3.14
C VAL A 106 8.31 2.13 3.21
N PRO A 107 8.43 0.86 2.74
CA PRO A 107 7.32 -0.07 2.80
C PRO A 107 6.84 -0.36 4.21
N ILE A 108 5.54 -0.57 4.34
CA ILE A 108 4.93 -1.08 5.56
C ILE A 108 4.64 -2.56 5.34
N ARG A 109 5.16 -3.38 6.23
CA ARG A 109 4.85 -4.80 6.29
C ARG A 109 3.59 -5.02 7.11
N VAL A 110 2.64 -5.75 6.55
CA VAL A 110 1.54 -6.39 7.25
C VAL A 110 1.94 -7.85 7.39
N SER A 111 2.26 -8.28 8.59
CA SER A 111 2.74 -9.64 8.86
C SER A 111 1.67 -10.66 8.49
N ARG A 112 2.10 -11.85 8.14
CA ARG A 112 1.23 -12.99 7.94
C ARG A 112 0.23 -13.10 9.09
N HIS A 113 -1.08 -13.25 8.77
CA HIS A 113 -2.20 -13.42 9.71
C HIS A 113 -2.47 -12.20 10.63
N ALA A 114 -1.93 -11.02 10.31
CA ALA A 114 -2.05 -9.84 11.17
C ALA A 114 -3.45 -9.21 11.19
N LEU A 115 -4.29 -9.46 10.18
CA LEU A 115 -5.58 -8.77 10.04
C LEU A 115 -6.73 -9.50 10.72
N ASP A 116 -6.79 -10.85 10.59
CA ASP A 116 -7.91 -11.67 11.08
C ASP A 116 -7.52 -13.13 11.43
N GLY A 117 -6.24 -13.41 11.65
CA GLY A 117 -5.73 -14.75 11.93
C GLY A 117 -5.54 -15.63 10.67
N HIS A 118 -6.04 -15.24 9.53
CA HIS A 118 -5.90 -15.96 8.25
C HIS A 118 -5.26 -15.09 7.16
N THR A 119 -5.46 -13.77 7.20
CA THR A 119 -4.97 -12.83 6.21
C THR A 119 -3.99 -11.81 6.81
N PRO A 120 -3.00 -11.41 6.02
CA PRO A 120 -2.56 -12.02 4.76
C PRO A 120 -1.96 -13.41 5.01
N HIS A 121 -1.97 -14.30 4.01
CA HIS A 121 -1.39 -15.65 4.16
C HIS A 121 0.15 -15.68 4.04
N CYS A 122 0.74 -14.59 3.52
CA CYS A 122 2.17 -14.27 3.56
C CYS A 122 2.35 -12.82 4.00
N ASP A 123 3.57 -12.41 4.37
CA ASP A 123 3.87 -11.01 4.68
C ASP A 123 3.55 -10.13 3.46
N LEU A 124 2.63 -9.17 3.63
CA LEU A 124 2.23 -8.23 2.58
C LEU A 124 2.98 -6.91 2.77
N TYR A 125 3.62 -6.43 1.72
CA TYR A 125 4.37 -5.17 1.74
C TYR A 125 3.71 -4.13 0.84
N LEU A 126 3.35 -3.00 1.43
CA LEU A 126 2.63 -1.91 0.76
C LEU A 126 3.36 -0.59 0.95
N SER A 127 3.18 0.34 0.01
CA SER A 127 3.57 1.73 0.23
C SER A 127 2.70 2.37 1.33
N PRO A 128 3.19 3.36 2.09
CA PRO A 128 2.46 3.92 3.23
C PRO A 128 1.07 4.49 2.90
N GLY A 129 0.90 5.00 1.69
CA GLY A 129 -0.37 5.57 1.23
C GLY A 129 -1.39 4.56 0.70
N HIS A 130 -1.02 3.30 0.56
CA HIS A 130 -1.90 2.23 0.07
C HIS A 130 -2.93 1.84 1.14
N ALA A 131 -4.19 1.63 0.75
CA ALA A 131 -5.23 1.26 1.70
C ALA A 131 -5.64 -0.21 1.61
N LEU A 132 -5.95 -0.77 2.78
CA LEU A 132 -6.60 -2.05 2.95
C LEU A 132 -8.11 -1.85 3.15
N TYR A 133 -8.91 -2.75 2.61
CA TYR A 133 -10.35 -2.74 2.78
C TYR A 133 -10.73 -3.60 4.00
N LEU A 134 -11.16 -2.93 5.06
CA LEU A 134 -11.49 -3.54 6.35
C LEU A 134 -12.86 -3.04 6.83
N ASN A 135 -13.76 -3.94 7.17
CA ASN A 135 -15.07 -3.61 7.75
C ASN A 135 -15.91 -2.59 6.92
N GLY A 136 -15.81 -2.64 5.58
CA GLY A 136 -16.58 -1.76 4.69
C GLY A 136 -15.91 -0.42 4.36
N ILE A 137 -14.68 -0.17 4.83
CA ILE A 137 -13.94 1.06 4.62
C ILE A 137 -12.52 0.79 4.12
N LEU A 138 -11.94 1.78 3.47
CA LEU A 138 -10.52 1.80 3.11
C LEU A 138 -9.72 2.52 4.21
N ILE A 139 -8.65 1.87 4.70
CA ILE A 139 -7.74 2.43 5.71
C ILE A 139 -6.33 2.38 5.17
N GLN A 140 -5.63 3.53 5.14
CA GLN A 140 -4.24 3.56 4.71
C GLN A 140 -3.37 2.75 5.68
N VAL A 141 -2.49 1.91 5.13
CA VAL A 141 -1.69 0.99 5.94
C VAL A 141 -0.80 1.72 6.95
N LYS A 142 -0.38 2.96 6.67
CA LYS A 142 0.35 3.81 7.63
C LYS A 142 -0.44 4.11 8.91
N ASP A 143 -1.78 4.18 8.81
CA ASP A 143 -2.67 4.47 9.93
C ASP A 143 -2.99 3.21 10.78
N LEU A 144 -2.59 2.03 10.29
CA LEU A 144 -2.71 0.73 10.98
C LEU A 144 -1.40 0.30 11.66
N VAL A 145 -0.33 1.08 11.56
CA VAL A 145 0.98 0.73 12.14
C VAL A 145 0.88 0.61 13.65
N ASN A 146 1.12 -0.60 14.17
CA ASN A 146 1.16 -0.91 15.61
C ASN A 146 2.57 -1.23 16.14
N GLY A 147 3.58 -1.16 15.27
CA GLY A 147 4.98 -1.39 15.63
C GLY A 147 5.39 -2.87 15.80
N THR A 148 4.45 -3.80 15.70
CA THR A 148 4.68 -5.25 15.85
C THR A 148 4.31 -6.02 14.58
N THR A 149 3.03 -6.33 14.39
CA THR A 149 2.54 -7.07 13.24
C THR A 149 2.36 -6.18 12.00
N ILE A 150 2.16 -4.87 12.19
CA ILE A 150 2.13 -3.89 11.11
C ILE A 150 3.19 -2.83 11.41
N ALA A 151 4.25 -2.78 10.61
CA ALA A 151 5.40 -1.92 10.86
C ALA A 151 6.12 -1.50 9.59
N ALA A 152 6.73 -0.32 9.61
CA ALA A 152 7.62 0.13 8.55
C ALA A 152 8.90 -0.72 8.53
N VAL A 153 9.32 -1.16 7.33
CA VAL A 153 10.51 -2.00 7.15
C VAL A 153 11.49 -1.26 6.25
N THR A 154 12.58 -0.80 6.85
CA THR A 154 13.63 -0.08 6.12
C THR A 154 14.46 -1.06 5.29
N PRO A 155 14.54 -0.88 3.95
CA PRO A 155 15.40 -1.69 3.10
C PRO A 155 16.90 -1.48 3.42
N ALA A 156 17.72 -2.47 3.08
CA ALA A 156 19.17 -2.29 3.04
C ALA A 156 19.55 -1.13 2.09
N ALA A 157 20.72 -0.52 2.32
CA ALA A 157 21.10 0.73 1.64
C ALA A 157 21.28 0.57 0.12
N ASP A 158 21.63 -0.63 -0.33
CA ASP A 158 21.92 -1.00 -1.71
C ASP A 158 20.70 -1.59 -2.45
N VAL A 159 19.58 -1.79 -1.74
CA VAL A 159 18.35 -2.38 -2.32
C VAL A 159 17.43 -1.28 -2.79
N ALA A 160 17.01 -1.34 -4.05
CA ALA A 160 15.95 -0.46 -4.58
C ALA A 160 14.57 -0.91 -4.07
N ILE A 161 13.67 0.06 -3.90
CA ILE A 161 12.25 -0.20 -3.62
C ILE A 161 11.51 -0.14 -4.95
N ASP A 162 11.06 -1.29 -5.44
CA ASP A 162 10.29 -1.39 -6.67
C ASP A 162 8.80 -1.54 -6.34
N TYR A 163 8.02 -0.55 -6.73
CA TYR A 163 6.58 -0.47 -6.50
C TYR A 163 5.78 -0.62 -7.78
N TYR A 164 4.61 -1.25 -7.64
CA TYR A 164 3.67 -1.51 -8.72
C TYR A 164 2.27 -1.06 -8.33
N ALA A 165 1.61 -0.34 -9.22
CA ALA A 165 0.22 0.11 -9.07
C ALA A 165 -0.65 -0.61 -10.11
N ILE A 166 -1.74 -1.23 -9.69
CA ILE A 166 -2.66 -1.94 -10.58
C ILE A 166 -3.85 -1.04 -10.86
N MET A 167 -4.06 -0.64 -12.12
CA MET A 167 -5.21 0.13 -12.56
C MET A 167 -6.23 -0.76 -13.26
N LEU A 168 -7.49 -0.65 -12.88
CA LEU A 168 -8.65 -1.25 -13.56
C LEU A 168 -9.49 -0.16 -14.21
N ASP A 169 -10.64 -0.50 -14.80
CA ASP A 169 -11.58 0.50 -15.36
C ASP A 169 -12.20 1.38 -14.26
N THR A 170 -12.40 0.81 -13.09
CA THR A 170 -12.95 1.45 -11.89
C THR A 170 -12.00 1.26 -10.73
N HIS A 171 -12.09 2.11 -9.70
CA HIS A 171 -11.40 1.88 -8.45
C HIS A 171 -12.06 0.72 -7.72
N GLU A 172 -11.32 -0.34 -7.47
CA GLU A 172 -11.81 -1.60 -6.90
C GLU A 172 -10.92 -2.06 -5.73
N VAL A 173 -11.34 -3.14 -5.11
CA VAL A 173 -10.56 -3.91 -4.13
C VAL A 173 -10.23 -5.27 -4.74
N ILE A 174 -8.97 -5.68 -4.62
CA ILE A 174 -8.46 -6.96 -5.12
C ILE A 174 -7.82 -7.77 -3.99
N LEU A 175 -7.53 -9.04 -4.24
CA LEU A 175 -6.87 -9.90 -3.26
C LEU A 175 -5.37 -9.95 -3.49
N ALA A 176 -4.60 -9.44 -2.52
CA ALA A 176 -3.15 -9.42 -2.49
C ALA A 176 -2.66 -10.19 -1.26
N GLU A 177 -1.90 -11.27 -1.44
CA GLU A 177 -1.54 -12.23 -0.38
C GLU A 177 -2.80 -12.69 0.42
N GLY A 178 -3.96 -12.76 -0.25
CA GLY A 178 -5.25 -13.05 0.36
C GLY A 178 -5.93 -11.88 1.08
N ALA A 179 -5.24 -10.78 1.32
CA ALA A 179 -5.82 -9.58 1.94
C ALA A 179 -6.51 -8.67 0.90
N ALA A 180 -7.61 -8.05 1.30
CA ALA A 180 -8.36 -7.12 0.48
C ALA A 180 -7.66 -5.75 0.43
N ALA A 181 -7.09 -5.38 -0.71
CA ALA A 181 -6.31 -4.17 -0.92
C ALA A 181 -6.86 -3.36 -2.10
N GLU A 182 -6.80 -2.01 -2.02
CA GLU A 182 -7.29 -1.14 -3.07
C GLU A 182 -6.46 -1.28 -4.36
N THR A 183 -7.09 -1.06 -5.51
CA THR A 183 -6.40 -0.82 -6.78
C THR A 183 -5.96 0.63 -6.88
N PHE A 184 -5.19 0.98 -7.90
CA PHE A 184 -4.77 2.36 -8.09
C PHE A 184 -5.97 3.27 -8.37
N HIS A 185 -6.21 4.21 -7.45
CA HIS A 185 -7.24 5.24 -7.60
C HIS A 185 -6.69 6.40 -8.43
N LEU A 186 -7.06 6.43 -9.69
CA LEU A 186 -6.65 7.50 -10.61
C LEU A 186 -7.29 8.83 -10.20
N LYS A 187 -6.45 9.78 -9.82
CA LYS A 187 -6.79 11.18 -9.51
C LYS A 187 -6.00 12.10 -10.41
N SER A 188 -6.38 13.38 -10.44
CA SER A 188 -5.66 14.38 -11.24
C SER A 188 -4.15 14.36 -10.94
N GLY A 189 -3.35 13.93 -11.91
CA GLY A 189 -1.89 14.02 -11.90
C GLY A 189 -1.14 12.96 -11.10
N ASN A 190 -1.80 12.06 -10.34
CA ASN A 190 -1.09 11.09 -9.49
C ASN A 190 -0.38 9.97 -10.27
N HIS A 191 -0.72 9.77 -11.54
CA HIS A 191 -0.13 8.77 -12.44
C HIS A 191 1.13 9.28 -13.15
N GLU A 192 1.39 10.59 -13.13
CA GLU A 192 2.54 11.20 -13.82
C GLU A 192 3.89 10.82 -13.20
N ASN A 193 3.89 10.38 -11.94
CA ASN A 193 5.10 10.00 -11.20
C ASN A 193 5.62 8.58 -11.52
N PHE A 194 4.88 7.80 -12.31
CA PHE A 194 5.31 6.44 -12.67
C PHE A 194 6.33 6.46 -13.80
N SER A 195 7.36 5.62 -13.71
CA SER A 195 8.43 5.53 -14.70
C SER A 195 7.94 5.15 -16.10
N ASN A 196 6.80 4.47 -16.19
CA ASN A 196 6.14 4.08 -17.43
C ASN A 196 4.91 4.96 -17.76
N PHE A 197 4.89 6.21 -17.33
CA PHE A 197 3.81 7.16 -17.64
C PHE A 197 3.59 7.36 -19.14
N ALA A 198 4.67 7.33 -19.94
CA ALA A 198 4.56 7.40 -21.40
C ALA A 198 3.75 6.23 -22.02
N GLU A 199 3.79 5.05 -21.41
CA GLU A 199 2.93 3.91 -21.78
C GLU A 199 1.46 4.22 -21.49
N TYR A 200 1.16 4.80 -20.31
CA TYR A 200 -0.19 5.24 -19.97
C TYR A 200 -0.74 6.23 -20.99
N LEU A 201 0.03 7.28 -21.31
CA LEU A 201 -0.38 8.30 -22.31
C LEU A 201 -0.66 7.70 -23.70
N ARG A 202 0.14 6.72 -24.12
CA ARG A 202 -0.07 6.03 -25.41
C ARG A 202 -1.36 5.22 -25.42
N LEU A 203 -1.77 4.65 -24.29
CA LEU A 203 -2.97 3.81 -24.16
C LEU A 203 -4.25 4.64 -24.03
N TYR A 204 -4.18 5.73 -23.27
CA TYR A 204 -5.37 6.48 -22.81
C TYR A 204 -5.36 7.96 -23.18
N GLY A 205 -4.26 8.45 -23.80
CA GLY A 205 -4.11 9.87 -24.12
C GLY A 205 -4.02 10.74 -22.87
N GLU A 206 -4.35 12.01 -23.06
CA GLU A 206 -4.39 12.99 -21.95
C GLU A 206 -5.75 12.99 -21.23
N GLU A 207 -6.69 12.16 -21.63
CA GLU A 207 -8.00 12.06 -20.97
C GLU A 207 -7.81 11.62 -19.52
N ARG A 208 -8.18 12.51 -18.63
CA ARG A 208 -8.16 12.30 -17.18
C ARG A 208 -9.42 11.56 -16.77
N LEU A 209 -9.38 10.25 -16.75
CA LEU A 209 -10.46 9.43 -16.19
C LEU A 209 -10.43 9.59 -14.66
N ALA A 210 -11.20 10.54 -14.13
CA ALA A 210 -11.43 10.61 -12.69
C ALA A 210 -12.27 9.39 -12.28
N MET A 211 -11.71 8.53 -11.43
CA MET A 211 -12.42 7.38 -10.89
C MET A 211 -13.17 7.76 -9.63
N THR A 212 -14.36 7.21 -9.44
CA THR A 212 -15.07 7.26 -8.16
C THR A 212 -14.39 6.28 -7.18
N CYS A 213 -14.23 6.69 -5.93
CA CYS A 213 -13.66 5.82 -4.89
C CYS A 213 -14.60 4.64 -4.62
N PHE A 214 -14.03 3.42 -4.52
CA PHE A 214 -14.78 2.19 -4.24
C PHE A 214 -15.52 2.24 -2.89
N ALA A 215 -14.84 2.73 -1.86
CA ALA A 215 -15.36 2.81 -0.50
C ALA A 215 -14.84 4.07 0.20
N PRO A 216 -15.47 4.52 1.29
CA PRO A 216 -14.96 5.65 2.07
C PRO A 216 -13.54 5.38 2.57
N LEU A 217 -12.62 6.33 2.33
CA LEU A 217 -11.28 6.31 2.89
C LEU A 217 -11.31 6.97 4.27
N LEU A 218 -11.07 6.17 5.30
CA LEU A 218 -10.98 6.64 6.68
C LEU A 218 -9.54 6.50 7.18
N GLY A 219 -9.11 7.44 8.00
CA GLY A 219 -7.79 7.44 8.64
C GLY A 219 -7.89 7.96 10.07
N GLY A 220 -6.82 7.82 10.87
CA GLY A 220 -6.75 8.35 12.22
C GLY A 220 -6.77 9.88 12.28
N GLY A 221 -7.21 10.45 13.41
CA GLY A 221 -7.14 11.87 13.70
C GLY A 221 -8.21 12.75 13.02
N TRP A 222 -7.82 13.97 12.63
CA TRP A 222 -8.73 14.98 12.08
C TRP A 222 -9.46 14.56 10.79
N SER A 223 -8.89 13.66 10.00
CA SER A 223 -9.52 13.14 8.78
C SER A 223 -10.76 12.31 9.09
N HIS A 224 -10.73 11.54 10.17
CA HIS A 224 -11.88 10.77 10.68
C HIS A 224 -13.02 11.69 11.11
N LEU A 225 -12.72 12.72 11.91
CA LEU A 225 -13.72 13.70 12.37
C LEU A 225 -14.36 14.47 11.20
N LYS A 226 -13.55 14.83 10.20
CA LYS A 226 -14.04 15.52 9.00
C LYS A 226 -14.95 14.63 8.14
N ALA A 227 -14.62 13.34 8.01
CA ALA A 227 -15.46 12.37 7.30
C ALA A 227 -16.81 12.15 8.00
N LEU A 228 -16.82 12.07 9.33
CA LEU A 228 -18.04 11.95 10.13
C LEU A 228 -18.94 13.19 10.00
N LEU A 229 -18.35 14.39 10.01
CA LEU A 229 -19.08 15.66 9.80
C LEU A 229 -19.67 15.76 8.38
N MET A 230 -18.95 15.28 7.36
CA MET A 230 -19.44 15.27 5.97
C MET A 230 -20.60 14.30 5.74
N LEU A 231 -20.70 13.23 6.53
CA LEU A 231 -21.80 12.25 6.47
C LEU A 231 -23.09 12.75 7.14
N GLY A 232 -23.11 13.96 7.72
CA GLY A 232 -24.29 14.58 8.32
C GLY A 232 -24.87 13.81 9.51
N VAL A 233 -24.08 12.98 10.17
CA VAL A 233 -24.54 12.13 11.26
C VAL A 233 -24.56 12.93 12.56
N SER A 234 -25.75 13.00 13.18
CA SER A 234 -25.96 13.61 14.48
C SER A 234 -25.15 12.88 15.56
N PRO A 235 -24.48 13.59 16.50
CA PRO A 235 -23.67 12.98 17.56
C PRO A 235 -24.45 12.13 18.59
N LEU A 236 -25.75 11.94 18.39
CA LEU A 236 -26.65 11.21 19.29
C LEU A 236 -26.87 9.73 18.97
N VAL A 237 -26.31 9.23 17.85
CA VAL A 237 -26.37 7.79 17.54
C VAL A 237 -25.03 7.17 17.90
N PRO A 238 -24.96 6.07 18.70
CA PRO A 238 -23.74 5.35 18.96
C PRO A 238 -23.27 4.71 17.65
N MET A 239 -22.50 5.46 16.86
CA MET A 239 -21.90 4.93 15.65
C MET A 239 -20.78 3.96 16.02
N ARG A 240 -20.88 2.75 15.51
CA ARG A 240 -19.72 1.85 15.45
C ARG A 240 -18.61 2.60 14.70
N ASP A 241 -17.51 2.88 15.39
CA ASP A 241 -16.32 3.41 14.78
C ASP A 241 -15.61 2.28 13.97
N PRO A 242 -15.79 2.20 12.65
CA PRO A 242 -15.22 1.09 11.89
C PRO A 242 -13.69 1.14 11.84
N PHE A 243 -13.08 2.33 11.99
CA PHE A 243 -11.65 2.50 12.09
C PHE A 243 -11.12 2.00 13.45
N GLY A 244 -11.71 2.46 14.56
CA GLY A 244 -11.35 2.00 15.91
C GLY A 244 -11.51 0.49 16.04
N ASN A 245 -12.63 -0.06 15.55
CA ASN A 245 -12.88 -1.51 15.55
C ASN A 245 -11.83 -2.30 14.74
N ALA A 246 -11.36 -1.75 13.63
CA ALA A 246 -10.30 -2.40 12.84
C ALA A 246 -8.97 -2.40 13.60
N CYS A 247 -8.58 -1.28 14.20
CA CYS A 247 -7.37 -1.17 15.02
C CYS A 247 -7.42 -2.12 16.22
N GLU A 248 -8.53 -2.16 16.97
CA GLU A 248 -8.71 -3.06 18.12
C GLU A 248 -8.57 -4.54 17.74
N LYS A 249 -9.15 -4.96 16.61
CA LYS A 249 -9.00 -6.34 16.12
C LYS A 249 -7.57 -6.67 15.76
N ILE A 250 -6.87 -5.77 15.05
CA ILE A 250 -5.47 -5.94 14.67
C ILE A 250 -4.57 -6.01 15.91
N ASP A 251 -4.82 -5.19 16.93
CA ASP A 251 -4.05 -5.19 18.16
C ASP A 251 -4.31 -6.46 19.00
N ALA A 252 -5.55 -6.95 19.01
CA ALA A 252 -5.88 -8.24 19.63
C ALA A 252 -5.15 -9.39 18.91
N GLN A 253 -5.19 -9.42 17.59
CA GLN A 253 -4.50 -10.40 16.77
C GLN A 253 -2.97 -10.33 16.97
N ALA A 254 -2.40 -9.13 17.10
CA ALA A 254 -0.97 -8.96 17.38
C ALA A 254 -0.53 -9.58 18.71
N LYS A 255 -1.40 -9.53 19.73
CA LYS A 255 -1.14 -10.19 21.03
C LYS A 255 -1.14 -11.70 20.91
N GLU A 256 -2.09 -12.27 20.15
CA GLU A 256 -2.16 -13.72 19.91
C GLU A 256 -0.95 -14.25 19.15
N LEU A 257 -0.46 -13.50 18.15
CA LEU A 257 0.72 -13.88 17.37
C LEU A 257 2.05 -13.73 18.14
N SER A 258 2.03 -13.09 19.30
CA SER A 258 3.21 -12.86 20.14
C SER A 258 3.39 -13.90 21.25
N LEU A 259 2.40 -14.79 21.43
CA LEU A 259 2.41 -15.91 22.39
C LEU A 259 2.98 -17.17 21.75
#